data_129acf165c14e8c46d39ed59ac463268
#
_entry.id   129acf165c14e8c46d39ed59ac463268
#
_cell.length_a   1.000
_cell.length_b   1.000
_cell.length_c   1.000
_cell.angle_alpha   90.00
_cell.angle_beta   90.00
_cell.angle_gamma   90.00
#
_symmetry.space_group_name_H-M   'P 1'
#
loop_
_entity.id
_entity.type
_entity.pdbx_description
1 polymer ?
#
loop_
_entity_poly.entity_id
_entity_poly.type
_entity_poly.pdbx_seq_one_letter_code
_entity_poly.pdbx_strand_id
1 'polypeptide(L)' 'MKNEKVHRRRALFALEAIEVCATSCRKDWKGRTPPTIEEVDAAIRKLSYCVGALKDYRSIRIQMEKEVEE' A
#
# COMPACT_ATOMS: atom_id res chain seq x y z
N MET A 1 -16.36 8.56 13.41
CA MET A 1 -15.25 7.66 13.77
C MET A 1 -13.96 8.43 13.87
N LYS A 2 -13.35 8.39 15.04
CA LYS A 2 -12.14 9.18 15.29
C LYS A 2 -10.97 8.77 14.43
N ASN A 3 -10.89 7.48 14.07
CA ASN A 3 -9.71 6.97 13.38
C ASN A 3 -9.85 6.89 11.86
N GLU A 4 -11.02 7.20 11.33
CA GLU A 4 -11.25 7.05 9.90
C GLU A 4 -10.32 7.95 9.09
N LYS A 5 -10.22 9.22 9.47
CA LYS A 5 -9.37 10.16 8.73
C LYS A 5 -7.92 9.78 8.79
N VAL A 6 -7.46 9.30 9.95
CA VAL A 6 -6.06 8.88 10.11
C VAL A 6 -5.78 7.67 9.21
N HIS A 7 -6.65 6.68 9.23
CA HIS A 7 -6.45 5.48 8.42
C HIS A 7 -6.60 5.78 6.94
N ARG A 8 -7.50 6.70 6.57
CA ARG A 8 -7.64 7.11 5.17
C ARG A 8 -6.36 7.77 4.69
N ARG A 9 -5.78 8.64 5.53
CA ARG A 9 -4.53 9.30 5.18
C ARG A 9 -3.40 8.29 5.00
N ARG A 10 -3.33 7.29 5.88
CA ARG A 10 -2.34 6.23 5.74
C ARG A 10 -2.54 5.44 4.45
N ALA A 11 -3.80 5.16 4.11
CA ALA A 11 -4.10 4.45 2.88
C ALA A 11 -3.68 5.25 1.66
N LEU A 12 -3.91 6.57 1.67
CA LEU A 12 -3.49 7.44 0.59
C LEU A 12 -1.97 7.46 0.45
N PHE A 13 -1.25 7.54 1.56
CA PHE A 13 0.21 7.46 1.53
C PHE A 13 0.68 6.12 0.99
N ALA A 14 -0.02 5.04 1.36
CA ALA A 14 0.32 3.72 0.86
C ALA A 14 0.16 3.65 -0.65
N LEU A 15 -0.91 4.24 -1.19
CA LEU A 15 -1.13 4.27 -2.63
C LEU A 15 -0.05 5.08 -3.34
N GLU A 16 0.37 6.21 -2.77
CA GLU A 16 1.47 6.97 -3.32
C GLU A 16 2.76 6.18 -3.31
N ALA A 17 3.03 5.49 -2.21
CA ALA A 17 4.24 4.70 -2.08
C ALA A 17 4.25 3.55 -3.10
N ILE A 18 3.09 2.93 -3.32
CA ILE A 18 2.97 1.88 -4.32
C ILE A 18 3.27 2.45 -5.71
N GLU A 19 2.71 3.61 -6.01
CA GLU A 19 2.91 4.23 -7.31
C GLU A 19 4.39 4.58 -7.55
N VAL A 20 5.03 5.18 -6.56
CA VAL A 20 6.44 5.53 -6.65
C VAL A 20 7.29 4.27 -6.79
N CYS A 21 7.03 3.27 -5.98
CA CYS A 21 7.77 2.03 -6.03
C CYS A 21 7.60 1.34 -7.38
N ALA A 22 6.36 1.29 -7.88
CA ALA A 22 6.09 0.66 -9.16
C ALA A 22 6.80 1.38 -10.30
N THR A 23 6.77 2.71 -10.29
CA THR A 23 7.42 3.51 -11.33
C THR A 23 8.92 3.29 -11.30
N SER A 24 9.52 3.34 -10.12
CA SER A 24 10.94 3.16 -9.96
C SER A 24 11.39 1.76 -10.38
N CYS A 25 10.66 0.74 -9.93
CA CYS A 25 10.99 -0.64 -10.29
C CYS A 25 10.87 -0.88 -11.78
N ARG A 26 9.80 -0.36 -12.40
CA ARG A 26 9.62 -0.55 -13.84
C ARG A 26 10.76 0.09 -14.62
N LYS A 27 11.17 1.27 -14.19
CA LYS A 27 12.26 1.98 -14.84
C LYS A 27 13.57 1.21 -14.70
N ASP A 28 13.89 0.79 -13.48
CA ASP A 28 15.15 0.12 -13.18
C ASP A 28 15.21 -1.27 -13.80
N TRP A 29 14.09 -1.99 -13.74
CA TRP A 29 14.06 -3.39 -14.20
C TRP A 29 13.97 -3.53 -15.71
N LYS A 30 13.69 -2.45 -16.42
CA LYS A 30 13.75 -2.45 -17.88
C LYS A 30 15.18 -2.35 -18.41
N GLY A 31 16.14 -2.13 -17.51
CA GLY A 31 17.52 -2.06 -17.89
C GLY A 31 18.05 -3.41 -18.39
N ARG A 32 19.33 -3.42 -18.72
CA ARG A 32 19.95 -4.61 -19.28
C ARG A 32 20.14 -5.73 -18.29
N THR A 33 20.33 -5.37 -17.02
CA THR A 33 20.60 -6.34 -15.97
C THR A 33 19.30 -6.63 -15.22
N PRO A 34 18.93 -7.90 -15.12
CA PRO A 34 17.74 -8.23 -14.33
C PRO A 34 17.92 -7.87 -12.87
N PRO A 35 16.84 -7.62 -12.15
CA PRO A 35 16.94 -7.29 -10.73
C PRO A 35 17.46 -8.48 -9.94
N THR A 36 18.17 -8.19 -8.86
CA THR A 36 18.62 -9.25 -7.96
C THR A 36 17.45 -9.74 -7.13
N ILE A 37 17.62 -10.91 -6.55
CA ILE A 37 16.61 -11.47 -5.63
C ILE A 37 16.37 -10.51 -4.48
N GLU A 38 17.46 -9.89 -3.97
CA GLU A 38 17.33 -8.91 -2.89
C GLU A 38 16.48 -7.71 -3.27
N GLU A 39 16.66 -7.24 -4.50
CA GLU A 39 15.88 -6.10 -4.98
C GLU A 39 14.41 -6.46 -5.12
N VAL A 40 14.12 -7.65 -5.62
CA VAL A 40 12.74 -8.11 -5.73
C VAL A 40 12.12 -8.29 -4.35
N ASP A 41 12.87 -8.87 -3.42
CA ASP A 41 12.39 -9.05 -2.04
C ASP A 41 12.12 -7.71 -1.36
N ALA A 42 12.97 -6.72 -1.62
CA ALA A 42 12.75 -5.39 -1.04
C ALA A 42 11.45 -4.78 -1.56
N ALA A 43 11.17 -4.95 -2.85
CA ALA A 43 9.91 -4.47 -3.44
C ALA A 43 8.71 -5.18 -2.81
N ILE A 44 8.81 -6.50 -2.64
CA ILE A 44 7.73 -7.28 -2.04
C ILE A 44 7.45 -6.79 -0.62
N ARG A 45 8.49 -6.58 0.17
CA ARG A 45 8.32 -6.11 1.55
C ARG A 45 7.66 -4.74 1.60
N LYS A 46 8.11 -3.83 0.73
CA LYS A 46 7.57 -2.48 0.69
C LYS A 46 6.10 -2.50 0.29
N LEU A 47 5.76 -3.27 -0.74
CA LEU A 47 4.39 -3.37 -1.20
C LEU A 47 3.50 -4.09 -0.18
N SER A 48 4.03 -5.09 0.51
CA SER A 48 3.28 -5.78 1.55
C SER A 48 2.92 -4.85 2.70
N TYR A 49 3.84 -3.98 3.07
CA TYR A 49 3.57 -2.98 4.10
C TYR A 49 2.42 -2.06 3.67
N CYS A 50 2.44 -1.63 2.41
CA CYS A 50 1.39 -0.76 1.88
C CYS A 50 0.05 -1.47 1.83
N VAL A 51 0.05 -2.75 1.44
CA VAL A 51 -1.17 -3.55 1.42
C VAL A 51 -1.75 -3.67 2.83
N GLY A 52 -0.89 -3.79 3.85
CA GLY A 52 -1.34 -3.82 5.24
C GLY A 52 -2.11 -2.57 5.62
N ALA A 53 -1.61 -1.40 5.23
CA ALA A 53 -2.31 -0.14 5.50
C ALA A 53 -3.67 -0.09 4.83
N LEU A 54 -3.77 -0.60 3.60
CA LEU A 54 -5.05 -0.65 2.89
C LEU A 54 -6.01 -1.61 3.55
N LYS A 55 -5.52 -2.75 4.03
CA LYS A 55 -6.37 -3.71 4.73
C LYS A 55 -6.91 -3.13 6.04
N ASP A 56 -6.10 -2.37 6.73
CA ASP A 56 -6.53 -1.70 7.96
C ASP A 56 -7.64 -0.71 7.65
N TYR A 57 -7.49 0.07 6.60
CA TYR A 57 -8.51 1.02 6.21
C TYR A 57 -9.79 0.31 5.79
N ARG A 58 -9.66 -0.81 5.08
CA ARG A 58 -10.83 -1.61 4.70
C ARG A 58 -11.63 -2.04 5.93
N SER A 59 -10.92 -2.49 6.96
CA SER A 59 -11.58 -2.91 8.20
C SER A 59 -12.34 -1.75 8.84
N ILE A 60 -11.75 -0.57 8.85
CA ILE A 60 -12.40 0.62 9.39
C ILE A 60 -13.67 0.93 8.60
N ARG A 61 -13.59 0.86 7.27
CA ARG A 61 -14.75 1.15 6.42
C ARG A 61 -15.88 0.13 6.63
N ILE A 62 -15.54 -1.13 6.76
CA ILE A 62 -16.54 -2.17 7.03
C ILE A 62 -17.25 -1.89 8.36
N GLN A 63 -16.46 -1.53 9.36
CA GLN A 63 -17.02 -1.23 10.68
C GLN A 63 -17.98 -0.04 10.60
N MET A 64 -17.60 1.01 9.89
CA MET A 64 -18.42 2.21 9.74
C MET A 64 -19.74 1.90 9.04
N GLU A 65 -19.69 1.07 8.01
CA GLU A 65 -20.89 0.72 7.26
C GLU A 65 -21.85 -0.11 8.12
N LYS A 66 -21.31 -0.97 8.96
CA LYS A 66 -22.15 -1.74 9.89
C LYS A 66 -22.86 -0.83 10.87
N GLU A 67 -22.15 0.19 11.36
CA GLU A 67 -22.73 1.14 12.32
C GLU A 67 -23.85 1.95 11.68
N VAL A 68 -23.68 2.33 10.42
CA VAL A 68 -24.68 3.12 9.73
C VAL A 68 -25.95 2.32 9.48
N GLU A 69 -25.80 1.02 9.23
CA GLU A 69 -26.95 0.17 8.96
C GLU A 69 -27.87 -0.04 10.17
N GLU A 70 -27.34 0.16 11.35
CA GLU A 70 -28.14 0.05 12.57
C GLU A 70 -29.00 1.26 12.78
#